data_f59a13eafcb6eb25fc3bd25bc245d099
#
_entry.id   f59a13eafcb6eb25fc3bd25bc245d099
#
_cell.length_a   1.000
_cell.length_b   1.000
_cell.length_c   1.000
_cell.angle_alpha   90.00
_cell.angle_beta   90.00
_cell.angle_gamma   90.00
#
_symmetry.space_group_name_H-M   'P 1'
#
loop_
_entity.id
_entity.type
_entity.pdbx_description
1 polymer ?
#
loop_
_entity_poly.entity_id
_entity_poly.type
_entity_poly.pdbx_seq_one_letter_code
_entity_poly.pdbx_strand_id
1 'polypeptide(L)'
;MPHPIVLGYDGSSCSAAALDEAVELSRDTPGSTIVLVYCHEPPPGLSCALDPGCAAAKALRDYERRVEHEVEPMLHRAATKARAAGVETEVLLVWDEPVRALEDVARKRGSRVIVVGSHGEGPIAGALGRHTPFELLHHSDVPVLVVPHRH
;
A
#
# COMPACT_ATOMS: atom_id res chain seq x y z
N MET A 1 -22.53 6.72 -5.37
CA MET A 1 -21.73 5.70 -4.65
C MET A 1 -20.36 6.26 -4.36
N PRO A 2 -19.93 6.27 -3.12
CA PRO A 2 -18.58 6.66 -2.80
C PRO A 2 -17.60 5.65 -3.40
N HIS A 3 -16.60 6.17 -4.07
CA HIS A 3 -15.55 5.33 -4.63
C HIS A 3 -14.31 5.45 -3.74
N PRO A 4 -13.79 4.34 -3.21
CA PRO A 4 -12.60 4.38 -2.38
C PRO A 4 -11.38 4.85 -3.19
N ILE A 5 -10.45 5.47 -2.48
CA ILE A 5 -9.13 5.82 -2.98
C ILE A 5 -8.16 4.76 -2.45
N VAL A 6 -7.46 4.08 -3.35
CA VAL A 6 -6.40 3.15 -2.95
C VAL A 6 -5.10 3.93 -2.82
N LEU A 7 -4.47 3.86 -1.66
CA LEU A 7 -3.20 4.51 -1.38
C LEU A 7 -2.11 3.46 -1.13
N GLY A 8 -1.11 3.43 -1.99
CA GLY A 8 0.12 2.66 -1.73
C GLY A 8 0.99 3.39 -0.71
N TYR A 9 1.28 2.75 0.41
CA TYR A 9 2.00 3.36 1.53
C TYR A 9 3.14 2.46 2.01
N ASP A 10 4.34 2.99 2.09
CA ASP A 10 5.53 2.25 2.54
C ASP A 10 6.29 2.92 3.69
N GLY A 11 5.76 4.01 4.22
CA GLY A 11 6.39 4.79 5.29
C GLY A 11 7.46 5.78 4.82
N SER A 12 7.71 5.88 3.52
CA SER A 12 8.59 6.90 2.97
C SER A 12 7.99 8.30 3.05
N SER A 13 8.83 9.33 2.92
CA SER A 13 8.37 10.72 2.88
C SER A 13 7.45 10.98 1.68
N CYS A 14 7.70 10.30 0.54
CA CYS A 14 6.85 10.40 -0.63
C CYS A 14 5.48 9.77 -0.39
N SER A 15 5.41 8.62 0.27
CA SER A 15 4.12 8.01 0.63
C SER A 15 3.36 8.82 1.69
N ALA A 16 4.06 9.51 2.57
CA ALA A 16 3.44 10.46 3.50
C ALA A 16 2.80 11.65 2.77
N ALA A 17 3.49 12.19 1.77
CA ALA A 17 2.92 13.23 0.90
C ALA A 17 1.71 12.70 0.09
N ALA A 18 1.78 11.45 -0.37
CA ALA A 18 0.67 10.78 -1.04
C ALA A 18 -0.54 10.60 -0.12
N LEU A 19 -0.32 10.31 1.15
CA LEU A 19 -1.39 10.25 2.16
C LEU A 19 -2.08 11.61 2.33
N ASP A 20 -1.32 12.68 2.43
CA ASP A 20 -1.88 14.03 2.55
C ASP A 20 -2.74 14.37 1.33
N GLU A 21 -2.29 14.06 0.14
CA GLU A 21 -3.04 14.28 -1.11
C GLU A 21 -4.31 13.42 -1.17
N ALA A 22 -4.23 12.15 -0.76
CA ALA A 22 -5.39 11.26 -0.71
C ALA A 22 -6.46 11.78 0.28
N VAL A 23 -6.04 12.36 1.41
CA VAL A 23 -6.94 13.00 2.38
C VAL A 23 -7.64 14.21 1.76
N GLU A 24 -6.92 15.08 1.06
CA GLU A 24 -7.52 16.24 0.38
C GLU A 24 -8.52 15.81 -0.70
N LEU A 25 -8.17 14.83 -1.54
CA LEU A 25 -9.08 14.25 -2.54
C LEU A 25 -10.36 13.67 -1.91
N SER A 26 -10.22 13.04 -0.74
CA SER A 26 -11.37 12.47 -0.01
C SER A 26 -12.30 13.55 0.52
N ARG A 27 -11.77 14.68 0.95
CA ARG A 27 -12.58 15.81 1.42
C ARG A 27 -13.44 16.41 0.31
N ASP A 28 -12.91 16.44 -0.90
CA ASP A 28 -13.62 16.96 -2.08
C ASP A 28 -14.71 16.00 -2.58
N THR A 29 -14.73 14.78 -2.06
CA THR A 29 -15.69 13.74 -2.48
C THR A 29 -16.41 13.17 -1.25
N PRO A 30 -17.59 13.68 -0.88
CA PRO A 30 -18.34 13.20 0.27
C PRO A 30 -18.55 11.69 0.25
N GLY A 31 -18.30 11.02 1.38
CA GLY A 31 -18.42 9.56 1.51
C GLY A 31 -17.26 8.75 0.91
N SER A 32 -16.23 9.43 0.43
CA SER A 32 -15.00 8.75 -0.01
C SER A 32 -14.26 8.14 1.18
N THR A 33 -13.66 6.98 0.97
CA THR A 33 -12.84 6.27 1.95
C THR A 33 -11.43 6.08 1.40
N ILE A 34 -10.46 5.91 2.28
CA ILE A 34 -9.09 5.55 1.89
C ILE A 34 -8.86 4.08 2.22
N VAL A 35 -8.39 3.31 1.25
CA VAL A 35 -7.83 1.98 1.47
C VAL A 35 -6.31 2.11 1.43
N LEU A 36 -5.70 2.11 2.59
CA LEU A 36 -4.26 2.23 2.77
C LEU A 36 -3.64 0.83 2.62
N VAL A 37 -2.81 0.65 1.62
CA VAL A 37 -2.26 -0.65 1.25
C VAL A 37 -0.74 -0.65 1.42
N TYR A 38 -0.26 -1.52 2.26
CA TYR A 38 1.15 -1.88 2.34
C TYR A 38 1.37 -3.18 1.58
N CYS A 39 2.19 -3.12 0.55
CA CYS A 39 2.53 -4.28 -0.26
C CYS A 39 3.92 -4.77 0.08
N HIS A 40 4.08 -6.07 0.25
CA HIS A 40 5.38 -6.67 0.52
C HIS A 40 5.54 -7.98 -0.26
N GLU A 41 6.61 -8.06 -1.03
CA GLU A 41 6.93 -9.25 -1.77
C GLU A 41 7.76 -10.20 -0.88
N PRO A 42 7.36 -11.48 -0.76
CA PRO A 42 8.15 -12.45 -0.01
C PRO A 42 9.55 -12.61 -0.60
N PRO A 43 10.59 -12.88 0.23
CA PRO A 43 11.93 -13.13 -0.28
C PRO A 43 11.95 -14.31 -1.27
N PRO A 44 12.78 -14.23 -2.31
CA PRO A 44 12.99 -15.36 -3.21
C PRO A 44 13.40 -16.62 -2.44
N GLY A 45 12.82 -17.76 -2.78
CA GLY A 45 13.11 -19.06 -2.15
C GLY A 45 12.18 -19.43 -1.01
N LEU A 46 11.42 -18.51 -0.44
CA LEU A 46 10.37 -18.82 0.54
C LEU A 46 8.99 -19.01 -0.09
N SER A 47 8.81 -18.59 -1.33
CA SER A 47 7.55 -18.66 -2.06
C SER A 47 7.11 -20.08 -2.47
N CYS A 48 7.99 -21.07 -2.37
CA CYS A 48 7.70 -22.46 -2.75
C CYS A 48 7.38 -23.38 -1.57
N ALA A 49 6.98 -22.84 -0.44
CA ALA A 49 6.60 -23.60 0.75
C ALA A 49 5.19 -24.19 0.60
N LEU A 50 5.02 -25.17 -0.29
CA LEU A 50 3.73 -25.83 -0.54
C LEU A 50 3.30 -26.80 0.54
N ASP A 51 4.26 -27.28 1.36
CA ASP A 51 3.98 -28.19 2.48
C ASP A 51 3.93 -27.40 3.80
N PRO A 52 2.77 -27.28 4.45
CA PRO A 52 2.63 -26.51 5.70
C PRO A 52 3.52 -26.99 6.86
N GLY A 53 4.00 -28.23 6.81
CA GLY A 53 4.88 -28.80 7.83
C GLY A 53 6.37 -28.66 7.57
N CYS A 54 6.78 -28.15 6.40
CA CYS A 54 8.20 -28.04 6.06
C CYS A 54 8.88 -26.84 6.73
N ALA A 55 10.22 -26.89 6.84
CA ALA A 55 11.00 -25.82 7.43
C ALA A 55 10.86 -24.49 6.67
N ALA A 56 10.72 -24.53 5.35
CA ALA A 56 10.53 -23.34 4.52
C ALA A 56 9.19 -22.65 4.80
N ALA A 57 8.11 -23.43 5.02
CA ALA A 57 6.80 -22.87 5.39
C ALA A 57 6.84 -22.17 6.75
N LYS A 58 7.53 -22.79 7.73
CA LYS A 58 7.74 -22.17 9.04
C LYS A 58 8.54 -20.89 8.94
N ALA A 59 9.63 -20.89 8.17
CA ALA A 59 10.48 -19.71 7.95
C ALA A 59 9.70 -18.58 7.30
N LEU A 60 8.82 -18.88 6.35
CA LEU A 60 7.95 -17.89 5.71
C LEU A 60 6.98 -17.29 6.73
N ARG A 61 6.30 -18.10 7.54
CA ARG A 61 5.39 -17.60 8.58
C ARG A 61 6.11 -16.73 9.62
N ASP A 62 7.30 -17.10 10.03
CA ASP A 62 8.09 -16.33 10.99
C ASP A 62 8.54 -14.98 10.36
N TYR A 63 8.89 -15.00 9.09
CA TYR A 63 9.20 -13.78 8.32
C TYR A 63 7.98 -12.86 8.21
N GLU A 64 6.83 -13.38 7.83
CA GLU A 64 5.59 -12.61 7.70
C GLU A 64 5.21 -11.95 9.03
N ARG A 65 5.23 -12.69 10.13
CA ARG A 65 4.95 -12.16 11.47
C ARG A 65 5.91 -11.03 11.87
N ARG A 66 7.19 -11.17 11.54
CA ARG A 66 8.19 -10.14 11.83
C ARG A 66 7.89 -8.86 11.06
N VAL A 67 7.62 -8.97 9.77
CA VAL A 67 7.26 -7.83 8.92
C VAL A 67 5.98 -7.16 9.42
N GLU A 68 4.93 -7.93 9.69
CA GLU A 68 3.68 -7.42 10.24
C GLU A 68 3.93 -6.62 11.53
N HIS A 69 4.71 -7.18 12.45
CA HIS A 69 5.03 -6.52 13.72
C HIS A 69 5.81 -5.21 13.53
N GLU A 70 6.72 -5.15 12.56
CA GLU A 70 7.50 -3.96 12.26
C GLU A 70 6.68 -2.86 11.56
N VAL A 71 5.75 -3.23 10.67
CA VAL A 71 4.99 -2.25 9.89
C VAL A 71 3.71 -1.78 10.56
N GLU A 72 3.13 -2.57 11.45
CA GLU A 72 1.86 -2.28 12.10
C GLU A 72 1.83 -0.89 12.77
N PRO A 73 2.81 -0.48 13.60
CA PRO A 73 2.80 0.85 14.20
C PRO A 73 2.82 1.98 13.16
N MET A 74 3.56 1.81 12.09
CA MET A 74 3.66 2.76 10.98
C MET A 74 2.31 2.92 10.27
N LEU A 75 1.67 1.81 9.93
CA LEU A 75 0.37 1.81 9.27
C LEU A 75 -0.73 2.38 10.17
N HIS A 76 -0.68 2.05 11.46
CA HIS A 76 -1.61 2.59 12.45
C HIS A 76 -1.49 4.12 12.57
N ARG A 77 -0.28 4.66 12.63
CA ARG A 77 -0.07 6.12 12.65
C ARG A 77 -0.62 6.79 11.39
N ALA A 78 -0.38 6.22 10.23
CA ALA A 78 -0.89 6.75 8.97
C ALA A 78 -2.42 6.76 8.92
N ALA A 79 -3.05 5.65 9.30
CA ALA A 79 -4.51 5.54 9.37
C ALA A 79 -5.11 6.49 10.40
N THR A 80 -4.49 6.64 11.56
CA THR A 80 -4.92 7.59 12.61
C THR A 80 -4.89 9.02 12.10
N LYS A 81 -3.84 9.39 11.36
CA LYS A 81 -3.73 10.73 10.75
C LYS A 81 -4.89 11.00 9.78
N ALA A 82 -5.21 10.05 8.92
CA ALA A 82 -6.31 10.19 7.96
C ALA A 82 -7.67 10.28 8.68
N ARG A 83 -7.90 9.43 9.66
CA ARG A 83 -9.14 9.44 10.47
C ARG A 83 -9.30 10.72 11.28
N ALA A 84 -8.22 11.27 11.82
CA ALA A 84 -8.23 12.56 12.52
C ALA A 84 -8.61 13.72 11.57
N ALA A 85 -8.33 13.57 10.28
CA ALA A 85 -8.77 14.51 9.24
C ALA A 85 -10.22 14.29 8.77
N GLY A 86 -10.94 13.34 9.38
CA GLY A 86 -12.34 13.04 9.08
C GLY A 86 -12.56 12.04 7.95
N VAL A 87 -11.51 11.33 7.53
CA VAL A 87 -11.60 10.37 6.42
C VAL A 87 -11.59 8.94 6.96
N GLU A 88 -12.63 8.18 6.63
CA GLU A 88 -12.67 6.76 6.96
C GLU A 88 -11.55 6.02 6.22
N THR A 89 -10.78 5.22 6.97
CA THR A 89 -9.57 4.58 6.44
C THR A 89 -9.52 3.11 6.85
N GLU A 90 -9.40 2.25 5.86
CA GLU A 90 -9.11 0.81 6.01
C GLU A 90 -7.61 0.57 5.77
N VAL A 91 -7.02 -0.35 6.50
CA VAL A 91 -5.62 -0.75 6.34
C VAL A 91 -5.54 -2.17 5.83
N LEU A 92 -4.80 -2.38 4.75
CA LEU A 92 -4.52 -3.71 4.19
C LEU A 92 -3.01 -3.95 4.09
N LEU A 93 -2.60 -5.12 4.53
CA LEU A 93 -1.27 -5.66 4.27
C LEU A 93 -1.42 -6.76 3.22
N VAL A 94 -0.73 -6.61 2.09
CA VAL A 94 -0.84 -7.53 0.96
C VAL A 94 0.52 -8.12 0.63
N TRP A 95 0.59 -9.45 0.62
CA TRP A 95 1.78 -10.21 0.29
C TRP A 95 1.80 -10.52 -1.21
N ASP A 96 2.16 -9.53 -1.99
CA ASP A 96 2.29 -9.66 -3.45
C ASP A 96 3.20 -8.55 -4.00
N GLU A 97 3.52 -8.67 -5.25
CA GLU A 97 4.22 -7.63 -6.00
C GLU A 97 3.36 -6.34 -6.01
N PRO A 98 3.97 -5.16 -5.72
CA PRO A 98 3.21 -3.92 -5.47
C PRO A 98 2.24 -3.50 -6.57
N VAL A 99 2.64 -3.57 -7.84
CA VAL A 99 1.79 -3.14 -8.96
C VAL A 99 0.53 -4.00 -9.02
N ARG A 100 0.72 -5.32 -8.99
CA ARG A 100 -0.39 -6.28 -9.01
C ARG A 100 -1.29 -6.11 -7.79
N ALA A 101 -0.71 -5.98 -6.60
CA ALA A 101 -1.47 -5.82 -5.36
C ALA A 101 -2.36 -4.57 -5.40
N LEU A 102 -1.80 -3.42 -5.80
CA LEU A 102 -2.54 -2.17 -5.88
C LEU A 102 -3.66 -2.21 -6.92
N GLU A 103 -3.38 -2.76 -8.10
CA GLU A 103 -4.39 -2.93 -9.15
C GLU A 103 -5.52 -3.86 -8.73
N ASP A 104 -5.20 -5.00 -8.11
CA ASP A 104 -6.20 -5.96 -7.65
C ASP A 104 -7.10 -5.38 -6.55
N VAL A 105 -6.51 -4.67 -5.58
CA VAL A 105 -7.29 -3.99 -4.55
C VAL A 105 -8.18 -2.92 -5.18
N ALA A 106 -7.64 -2.10 -6.07
CA ALA A 106 -8.40 -1.03 -6.72
C ALA A 106 -9.58 -1.59 -7.53
N ARG A 107 -9.36 -2.65 -8.27
CA ARG A 107 -10.39 -3.32 -9.06
C ARG A 107 -11.48 -3.94 -8.18
N LYS A 108 -11.09 -4.68 -7.13
CA LYS A 108 -12.02 -5.34 -6.20
C LYS A 108 -12.87 -4.35 -5.40
N ARG A 109 -12.31 -3.19 -5.10
CA ARG A 109 -13.00 -2.14 -4.32
C ARG A 109 -13.76 -1.14 -5.20
N GLY A 110 -13.64 -1.22 -6.53
CA GLY A 110 -14.21 -0.22 -7.44
C GLY A 110 -13.60 1.16 -7.22
N SER A 111 -12.30 1.21 -6.97
CA SER A 111 -11.58 2.46 -6.73
C SER A 111 -11.56 3.36 -7.95
N ARG A 112 -11.69 4.66 -7.73
CA ARG A 112 -11.60 5.66 -8.79
C ARG A 112 -10.16 6.07 -9.12
N VAL A 113 -9.24 5.87 -8.19
CA VAL A 113 -7.84 6.29 -8.35
C VAL A 113 -6.93 5.49 -7.42
N ILE A 114 -5.72 5.20 -7.89
CA ILE A 114 -4.62 4.71 -7.08
C ILE A 114 -3.68 5.89 -6.84
N VAL A 115 -3.36 6.16 -5.58
CA VAL A 115 -2.43 7.23 -5.20
C VAL A 115 -1.15 6.60 -4.69
N VAL A 116 -0.01 7.04 -5.19
CA VAL A 116 1.32 6.59 -4.78
C VAL A 116 2.30 7.75 -4.72
N GLY A 117 3.32 7.64 -3.90
CA GLY A 117 4.45 8.57 -3.92
C GLY A 117 5.34 8.33 -5.14
N SER A 118 6.08 9.35 -5.56
CA SER A 118 6.97 9.27 -6.72
C SER A 118 8.19 8.37 -6.51
N HIS A 119 8.59 8.14 -5.26
CA HIS A 119 9.69 7.28 -4.86
C HIS A 119 9.29 6.45 -3.64
N GLY A 120 9.71 5.18 -3.60
CA GLY A 120 9.52 4.31 -2.46
C GLY A 120 10.87 3.95 -1.85
N GLU A 121 11.16 4.47 -0.66
CA GLU A 121 12.27 4.04 0.19
C GLU A 121 11.72 3.89 1.61
N GLY A 122 10.86 2.88 1.77
CA GLY A 122 10.32 2.55 3.09
C GLY A 122 11.37 1.96 4.01
N PRO A 123 11.12 1.91 5.32
CA PRO A 123 12.05 1.40 6.31
C PRO A 123 12.33 -0.11 6.14
N ILE A 124 11.50 -0.81 5.40
CA ILE A 124 11.63 -2.24 5.16
C ILE A 124 11.89 -2.47 3.67
N ALA A 125 13.00 -3.13 3.36
CA ALA A 125 13.33 -3.51 1.99
C ALA A 125 12.27 -4.48 1.42
N GLY A 126 11.85 -4.24 0.18
CA GLY A 126 10.83 -5.06 -0.51
C GLY A 126 9.43 -4.45 -0.56
N ALA A 127 9.17 -3.37 0.19
CA ALA A 127 7.97 -2.58 0.02
C ALA A 127 8.11 -1.65 -1.19
N LEU A 128 7.02 -1.09 -1.69
CA LEU A 128 6.91 -0.21 -2.87
C LEU A 128 8.27 0.21 -3.49
N GLY A 129 8.69 -0.49 -4.54
CA GLY A 129 9.96 -0.22 -5.21
C GLY A 129 9.96 1.09 -5.99
N ARG A 130 11.16 1.52 -6.41
CA ARG A 130 11.35 2.76 -7.20
C ARG A 130 10.58 2.78 -8.53
N HIS A 131 10.29 1.61 -9.06
CA HIS A 131 9.62 1.45 -10.37
C HIS A 131 8.11 1.35 -10.28
N THR A 132 7.55 1.15 -9.08
CA THR A 132 6.10 0.95 -8.90
C THR A 132 5.24 2.08 -9.48
N PRO A 133 5.52 3.38 -9.23
CA PRO A 133 4.72 4.45 -9.83
C PRO A 133 4.76 4.44 -11.35
N PHE A 134 5.94 4.22 -11.91
CA PHE A 134 6.14 4.19 -13.36
C PHE A 134 5.40 3.02 -14.02
N GLU A 135 5.50 1.83 -13.44
CA GLU A 135 4.80 0.65 -13.93
C GLU A 135 3.28 0.79 -13.83
N LEU A 136 2.79 1.34 -12.72
CA LEU A 136 1.36 1.63 -12.58
C LEU A 136 0.85 2.58 -13.66
N LEU A 137 1.59 3.66 -13.95
CA LEU A 137 1.20 4.61 -15.00
C LEU A 137 1.10 3.96 -16.38
N HIS A 138 1.91 2.95 -16.65
CA HIS A 138 1.93 2.27 -17.95
C HIS A 138 0.93 1.11 -18.07
N HIS A 139 0.60 0.44 -16.97
CA HIS A 139 -0.13 -0.83 -17.00
C HIS A 139 -1.49 -0.79 -16.31
N SER A 140 -1.77 0.21 -15.48
CA SER A 140 -3.00 0.25 -14.70
C SER A 140 -4.21 0.63 -15.56
N ASP A 141 -5.31 -0.11 -15.38
CA ASP A 141 -6.63 0.24 -15.92
C ASP A 141 -7.36 1.26 -15.04
N VAL A 142 -6.88 1.51 -13.85
CA VAL A 142 -7.40 2.51 -12.91
C VAL A 142 -6.52 3.75 -12.99
N PRO A 143 -7.09 4.97 -13.01
CA PRO A 143 -6.30 6.19 -12.95
C PRO A 143 -5.30 6.19 -11.80
N VAL A 144 -4.09 6.68 -12.06
CA VAL A 144 -2.99 6.71 -11.08
C VAL A 144 -2.56 8.15 -10.86
N LEU A 145 -2.52 8.55 -9.60
CA LEU A 145 -1.96 9.83 -9.17
C LEU A 145 -0.61 9.59 -8.49
N VAL A 146 0.43 10.14 -9.08
CA VAL A 146 1.79 10.08 -8.52
C VAL A 146 2.09 11.40 -7.82
N VAL A 147 2.39 11.33 -6.53
CA VAL A 147 2.62 12.52 -5.69
C VAL A 147 4.12 12.70 -5.47
N PRO A 148 4.71 13.79 -5.93
CA PRO A 148 6.12 14.07 -5.70
C PRO A 148 6.36 14.51 -4.26
N HIS A 149 7.54 14.16 -3.73
CA HIS A 149 8.00 14.76 -2.48
C HIS A 149 8.48 16.17 -2.74
N ARG A 150 7.88 17.14 -2.07
CA ARG A 150 8.37 18.52 -2.09
C ARG A 150 9.43 18.68 -1.02
N HIS A 151 10.60 19.07 -1.43
CA HIS A 151 11.69 19.44 -0.51
C HIS A 151 11.40 20.75 0.21
#